data_0d498433d7c0f49a5a074cfd0835c05f
#
_entry.id   0d498433d7c0f49a5a074cfd0835c05f
#
_cell.length_a   1.000
_cell.length_b   1.000
_cell.length_c   1.000
_cell.angle_alpha   90.00
_cell.angle_beta   90.00
_cell.angle_gamma   90.00
#
_symmetry.space_group_name_H-M   'P 1'
#
loop_
_entity.id
_entity.type
_entity.pdbx_description
1 polymer ?
#
loop_
_entity_poly.entity_id
_entity_poly.type
_entity_poly.pdbx_seq_one_letter_code
_entity_poly.pdbx_strand_id
1 'polypeptide(L)'
;RIRGQAVRCDYTVSMQYGKTGCFQFPGSSLSGKIFIPDISIPFHADCLKNPDHENHLGTWLSTPEFIKKLLPRRPLESHKGDFGHLFTVCGSSGMAGAAMLASMGALKNGTGLVTSCVPSKLRDAIPGQVPEIMTLSPPECLEMFEEKDSDFVIDRSHKGSATVLGCGLGIHSRTTEFVRTLCREITSPLL
;
A
#
# COMPACT_ATOMS: atom_id res chain seq x y z
N ARG A 1 4.04 15.76 15.89
CA ARG A 1 4.81 15.69 17.14
C ARG A 1 4.22 16.68 18.14
N ILE A 2 3.85 16.22 19.35
CA ILE A 2 3.41 17.10 20.43
C ILE A 2 4.62 17.87 20.95
N ARG A 3 4.52 19.20 21.00
CA ARG A 3 5.56 20.07 21.53
C ARG A 3 5.05 20.69 22.84
N GLY A 4 5.39 20.12 23.99
CA GLY A 4 4.95 20.58 25.30
C GLY A 4 3.62 19.96 25.75
N GLN A 5 2.84 20.70 26.51
CA GLN A 5 1.53 20.26 27.01
C GLN A 5 0.48 20.32 25.91
N ALA A 6 -0.41 19.32 25.87
CA ALA A 6 -1.52 19.25 24.92
C ALA A 6 -2.82 18.94 25.66
N VAL A 7 -3.91 19.63 25.27
CA VAL A 7 -5.23 19.41 25.84
C VAL A 7 -5.88 18.20 25.19
N ARG A 8 -6.50 17.35 26.01
CA ARG A 8 -7.39 16.28 25.51
C ARG A 8 -8.80 16.86 25.37
N CYS A 9 -9.33 16.79 24.16
CA CYS A 9 -10.64 17.34 23.81
C CYS A 9 -11.63 16.23 23.46
N ASP A 10 -12.91 16.44 23.77
CA ASP A 10 -14.01 15.62 23.23
C ASP A 10 -14.32 16.03 21.78
N TYR A 11 -14.17 17.32 21.48
CA TYR A 11 -14.42 17.92 20.17
C TYR A 11 -13.30 18.88 19.79
N THR A 12 -12.91 18.83 18.53
CA THR A 12 -11.96 19.78 17.92
C THR A 12 -12.62 20.45 16.72
N VAL A 13 -12.59 21.77 16.67
CA VAL A 13 -13.01 22.54 15.49
C VAL A 13 -11.78 22.98 14.72
N SER A 14 -11.59 22.47 13.52
CA SER A 14 -10.48 22.80 12.62
C SER A 14 -11.01 23.67 11.49
N MET A 15 -10.79 24.98 11.57
CA MET A 15 -11.36 25.95 10.63
C MET A 15 -10.88 25.71 9.20
N GLN A 16 -11.80 25.66 8.23
CA GLN A 16 -11.67 25.53 6.78
C GLN A 16 -11.00 24.22 6.33
N TYR A 17 -9.86 23.85 6.92
CA TYR A 17 -9.08 22.67 6.50
C TYR A 17 -8.70 21.82 7.71
N GLY A 18 -8.68 20.51 7.50
CA GLY A 18 -8.13 19.57 8.46
C GLY A 18 -6.63 19.80 8.68
N LYS A 19 -6.20 19.84 9.95
CA LYS A 19 -4.78 19.96 10.28
C LYS A 19 -4.21 18.55 10.48
N THR A 20 -3.15 18.22 9.78
CA THR A 20 -2.49 16.90 9.81
C THR A 20 -2.28 16.38 11.24
N GLY A 21 -1.88 17.28 12.17
CA GLY A 21 -1.69 16.94 13.57
C GLY A 21 -2.93 16.45 14.31
N CYS A 22 -4.14 16.77 13.83
CA CYS A 22 -5.38 16.27 14.42
C CYS A 22 -5.75 14.84 13.97
N PHE A 23 -5.23 14.41 12.83
CA PHE A 23 -5.54 13.10 12.22
C PHE A 23 -4.45 12.05 12.42
N GLN A 24 -3.22 12.46 12.73
CA GLN A 24 -2.11 11.55 12.96
C GLN A 24 -1.80 11.40 14.45
N PHE A 25 -1.38 10.20 14.84
CA PHE A 25 -0.86 9.95 16.19
C PHE A 25 0.43 10.78 16.44
N PRO A 26 0.61 11.35 17.63
CA PRO A 26 -0.26 11.23 18.82
C PRO A 26 -1.38 12.27 18.92
N GLY A 27 -1.49 13.25 18.03
CA GLY A 27 -2.50 14.30 18.11
C GLY A 27 -3.92 13.77 17.94
N SER A 28 -4.15 12.77 17.08
CA SER A 28 -5.45 12.13 16.89
C SER A 28 -6.05 11.55 18.18
N SER A 29 -5.22 11.04 19.08
CA SER A 29 -5.68 10.51 20.37
C SER A 29 -6.13 11.61 21.37
N LEU A 30 -5.85 12.87 21.07
CA LEU A 30 -6.19 14.01 21.90
C LEU A 30 -7.31 14.88 21.29
N SER A 31 -7.57 14.73 19.98
CA SER A 31 -8.47 15.63 19.24
C SER A 31 -9.95 15.32 19.41
N GLY A 32 -10.33 14.14 19.88
CA GLY A 32 -11.73 13.73 19.93
C GLY A 32 -12.39 13.75 18.55
N LYS A 33 -13.68 14.11 18.49
CA LYS A 33 -14.40 14.25 17.23
C LYS A 33 -14.06 15.57 16.54
N ILE A 34 -13.59 15.47 15.29
CA ILE A 34 -13.13 16.64 14.55
C ILE A 34 -14.23 17.16 13.63
N PHE A 35 -14.46 18.47 13.69
CA PHE A 35 -15.35 19.23 12.79
C PHE A 35 -14.52 20.19 11.96
N ILE A 36 -14.83 20.28 10.67
CA ILE A 36 -14.14 21.15 9.72
C ILE A 36 -15.19 22.08 9.09
N PRO A 37 -15.57 23.20 9.77
CA PRO A 37 -16.49 24.15 9.20
C PRO A 37 -15.83 24.94 8.08
N ASP A 38 -16.60 25.26 7.05
CA ASP A 38 -16.25 26.24 6.03
C ASP A 38 -16.38 27.64 6.63
N ILE A 39 -15.32 28.41 6.56
CA ILE A 39 -15.28 29.82 7.00
C ILE A 39 -15.04 30.77 5.83
N SER A 40 -15.37 30.34 4.62
CA SER A 40 -15.28 31.11 3.38
C SER A 40 -13.87 31.61 3.01
N ILE A 41 -12.84 30.87 3.37
CA ILE A 41 -11.50 31.15 2.86
C ILE A 41 -11.46 30.70 1.40
N PRO A 42 -11.17 31.61 0.43
CA PRO A 42 -11.10 31.24 -0.97
C PRO A 42 -10.09 30.11 -1.20
N PHE A 43 -10.53 29.07 -1.87
CA PHE A 43 -9.63 28.01 -2.30
C PHE A 43 -8.82 28.49 -3.49
N HIS A 44 -7.61 28.95 -3.25
CA HIS A 44 -6.68 29.25 -4.31
C HIS A 44 -6.20 27.92 -4.93
N ALA A 45 -6.83 27.54 -6.03
CA ALA A 45 -6.47 26.33 -6.80
C ALA A 45 -4.97 26.31 -7.18
N ASP A 46 -4.32 27.47 -7.21
CA ASP A 46 -2.90 27.62 -7.52
C ASP A 46 -1.98 26.97 -6.48
N CYS A 47 -2.39 26.88 -5.22
CA CYS A 47 -1.63 26.19 -4.18
C CYS A 47 -1.53 24.68 -4.42
N LEU A 48 -2.45 24.09 -5.21
CA LEU A 48 -2.44 22.66 -5.55
C LEU A 48 -1.91 22.38 -6.96
N LYS A 49 -1.82 23.40 -7.82
CA LYS A 49 -1.42 23.26 -9.23
C LYS A 49 0.04 23.61 -9.50
N ASN A 50 0.72 24.21 -8.55
CA ASN A 50 2.12 24.60 -8.76
C ASN A 50 3.04 23.54 -8.14
N PRO A 51 3.60 22.61 -8.95
CA PRO A 51 4.56 21.61 -8.48
C PRO A 51 5.87 22.23 -7.96
N ASP A 52 6.15 23.50 -8.29
CA ASP A 52 7.37 24.20 -7.91
C ASP A 52 7.30 24.84 -6.51
N HIS A 53 6.16 24.83 -5.85
CA HIS A 53 6.09 25.17 -4.44
C HIS A 53 6.57 24.00 -3.59
N GLU A 54 7.85 23.95 -3.33
CA GLU A 54 8.56 22.93 -2.51
C GLU A 54 8.02 22.71 -1.10
N ASN A 55 7.00 23.45 -0.67
CA ASN A 55 6.43 23.41 0.68
C ASN A 55 4.99 22.89 0.77
N HIS A 56 4.37 22.50 -0.33
CA HIS A 56 3.04 21.90 -0.30
C HIS A 56 3.10 20.40 -0.59
N LEU A 57 3.59 19.65 0.36
CA LEU A 57 3.26 18.23 0.47
C LEU A 57 1.74 18.15 0.62
N GLY A 58 1.04 18.01 -0.49
CA GLY A 58 -0.40 17.80 -0.52
C GLY A 58 -0.75 16.56 0.28
N THR A 59 -1.05 16.75 1.58
CA THR A 59 -1.50 15.65 2.42
C THR A 59 -3.02 15.58 2.31
N TRP A 60 -3.52 14.45 1.84
CA TRP A 60 -4.93 14.21 1.63
C TRP A 60 -5.47 13.27 2.70
N LEU A 61 -6.64 13.59 3.24
CA LEU A 61 -7.37 12.66 4.08
C LEU A 61 -8.19 11.74 3.19
N SER A 62 -7.94 10.44 3.27
CA SER A 62 -8.76 9.43 2.58
C SER A 62 -10.13 9.36 3.26
N THR A 63 -11.14 9.93 2.62
CA THR A 63 -12.54 9.81 3.06
C THR A 63 -13.28 8.75 2.23
N PRO A 64 -14.39 8.18 2.73
CA PRO A 64 -15.21 7.24 1.97
C PRO A 64 -15.66 7.81 0.62
N GLU A 65 -16.00 9.10 0.57
CA GLU A 65 -16.46 9.79 -0.63
C GLU A 65 -15.32 9.92 -1.65
N PHE A 66 -14.09 10.21 -1.18
CA PHE A 66 -12.91 10.28 -2.03
C PHE A 66 -12.59 8.90 -2.62
N ILE A 67 -12.53 7.87 -1.77
CA ILE A 67 -12.24 6.50 -2.22
C ILE A 67 -13.31 5.99 -3.20
N LYS A 68 -14.60 6.27 -2.93
CA LYS A 68 -15.69 5.86 -3.82
C LYS A 68 -15.55 6.41 -5.24
N LYS A 69 -14.99 7.61 -5.40
CA LYS A 69 -14.71 8.21 -6.71
C LYS A 69 -13.56 7.52 -7.47
N LEU A 70 -12.65 6.91 -6.75
CA LEU A 70 -11.50 6.20 -7.33
C LEU A 70 -11.83 4.76 -7.73
N LEU A 71 -12.90 4.17 -7.18
CA LEU A 71 -13.29 2.81 -7.50
C LEU A 71 -13.87 2.76 -8.91
N PRO A 72 -13.33 1.91 -9.80
CA PRO A 72 -13.84 1.78 -11.17
C PRO A 72 -15.22 1.14 -11.15
N ARG A 73 -16.09 1.56 -12.07
CA ARG A 73 -17.32 0.84 -12.37
C ARG A 73 -16.99 -0.44 -13.14
N ARG A 74 -17.67 -1.53 -12.81
CA ARG A 74 -17.52 -2.81 -13.50
C ARG A 74 -18.61 -2.96 -14.57
N PRO A 75 -18.29 -2.88 -15.87
CA PRO A 75 -19.21 -3.22 -16.95
C PRO A 75 -19.63 -4.69 -16.87
N LEU A 76 -20.83 -5.01 -17.36
CA LEU A 76 -21.34 -6.39 -17.37
C LEU A 76 -20.48 -7.34 -18.21
N GLU A 77 -19.90 -6.84 -19.30
CA GLU A 77 -19.08 -7.62 -20.24
C GLU A 77 -17.57 -7.63 -19.88
N SER A 78 -17.21 -7.19 -18.66
CA SER A 78 -15.83 -7.15 -18.24
C SER A 78 -15.30 -8.53 -17.83
N HIS A 79 -13.98 -8.73 -18.01
CA HIS A 79 -13.27 -9.95 -17.59
C HIS A 79 -12.18 -9.63 -16.58
N LYS A 80 -11.59 -10.66 -15.98
CA LYS A 80 -10.57 -10.48 -14.91
C LYS A 80 -9.36 -9.63 -15.34
N GLY A 81 -8.96 -9.68 -16.61
CA GLY A 81 -7.84 -8.89 -17.14
C GLY A 81 -8.07 -7.38 -17.12
N ASP A 82 -9.33 -6.91 -17.14
CA ASP A 82 -9.67 -5.47 -17.16
C ASP A 82 -9.42 -4.80 -15.80
N PHE A 83 -9.27 -5.58 -14.74
CA PHE A 83 -9.10 -5.07 -13.38
C PHE A 83 -7.67 -5.24 -12.84
N GLY A 84 -6.73 -5.33 -13.76
CA GLY A 84 -5.31 -5.37 -13.46
C GLY A 84 -4.81 -6.68 -12.87
N HIS A 85 -3.51 -6.78 -12.81
CA HIS A 85 -2.78 -7.90 -12.25
C HIS A 85 -1.83 -7.40 -11.16
N LEU A 86 -2.09 -7.73 -9.92
CA LEU A 86 -1.19 -7.39 -8.82
C LEU A 86 -0.12 -8.46 -8.65
N PHE A 87 1.13 -8.03 -8.59
CA PHE A 87 2.26 -8.86 -8.23
C PHE A 87 2.65 -8.57 -6.78
N THR A 88 2.64 -9.56 -5.91
CA THR A 88 3.04 -9.38 -4.52
C THR A 88 4.34 -10.12 -4.24
N VAL A 89 5.27 -9.48 -3.52
CA VAL A 89 6.55 -10.04 -3.07
C VAL A 89 6.55 -9.99 -1.56
N CYS A 90 6.08 -11.05 -0.93
CA CYS A 90 5.75 -11.07 0.49
C CYS A 90 6.13 -12.40 1.16
N GLY A 91 6.20 -12.38 2.47
CA GLY A 91 6.38 -13.58 3.28
C GLY A 91 7.82 -14.05 3.40
N SER A 92 8.04 -14.82 4.42
CA SER A 92 9.28 -15.57 4.71
C SER A 92 8.91 -16.75 5.62
N SER A 93 9.86 -17.61 5.94
CA SER A 93 9.61 -18.71 6.87
C SER A 93 8.97 -18.21 8.17
N GLY A 94 7.85 -18.81 8.56
CA GLY A 94 7.02 -18.38 9.70
C GLY A 94 6.07 -17.22 9.43
N MET A 95 6.12 -16.56 8.26
CA MET A 95 5.29 -15.40 7.92
C MET A 95 4.47 -15.57 6.64
N ALA A 96 4.04 -16.80 6.34
CA ALA A 96 3.15 -17.11 5.20
C ALA A 96 1.82 -16.35 5.25
N GLY A 97 1.27 -16.15 6.45
CA GLY A 97 0.02 -15.40 6.65
C GLY A 97 0.10 -13.95 6.17
N ALA A 98 1.27 -13.32 6.22
CA ALA A 98 1.46 -11.96 5.72
C ALA A 98 1.28 -11.88 4.20
N ALA A 99 1.88 -12.82 3.46
CA ALA A 99 1.71 -12.93 2.02
C ALA A 99 0.25 -13.23 1.63
N MET A 100 -0.39 -14.12 2.38
CA MET A 100 -1.80 -14.46 2.17
C MET A 100 -2.71 -13.25 2.38
N LEU A 101 -2.55 -12.53 3.49
CA LEU A 101 -3.37 -11.36 3.80
C LEU A 101 -3.22 -10.24 2.77
N ALA A 102 -1.98 -9.96 2.33
CA ALA A 102 -1.73 -8.98 1.27
C ALA A 102 -2.44 -9.36 -0.03
N SER A 103 -2.31 -10.61 -0.45
CA SER A 103 -2.93 -11.12 -1.67
C SER A 103 -4.46 -11.19 -1.59
N MET A 104 -5.01 -11.64 -0.46
CA MET A 104 -6.46 -11.63 -0.22
C MET A 104 -7.03 -10.21 -0.19
N GLY A 105 -6.29 -9.27 0.42
CA GLY A 105 -6.68 -7.86 0.44
C GLY A 105 -6.87 -7.32 -0.97
N ALA A 106 -5.95 -7.64 -1.89
CA ALA A 106 -6.04 -7.28 -3.28
C ALA A 106 -7.28 -7.87 -3.97
N LEU A 107 -7.51 -9.18 -3.84
CA LEU A 107 -8.67 -9.86 -4.42
C LEU A 107 -9.98 -9.25 -3.93
N LYS A 108 -10.11 -9.03 -2.61
CA LYS A 108 -11.31 -8.44 -2.00
C LYS A 108 -11.57 -7.00 -2.43
N ASN A 109 -10.51 -6.25 -2.76
CA ASN A 109 -10.63 -4.91 -3.33
C ASN A 109 -10.90 -4.92 -4.84
N GLY A 110 -10.96 -6.10 -5.46
CA GLY A 110 -11.42 -6.25 -6.82
C GLY A 110 -10.32 -6.34 -7.87
N THR A 111 -9.09 -6.57 -7.51
CA THR A 111 -8.03 -6.90 -8.47
C THR A 111 -8.40 -8.15 -9.27
N GLY A 112 -8.20 -8.08 -10.58
CA GLY A 112 -8.61 -9.16 -11.49
C GLY A 112 -7.75 -10.41 -11.38
N LEU A 113 -6.44 -10.23 -11.17
CA LEU A 113 -5.46 -11.31 -11.02
C LEU A 113 -4.47 -10.95 -9.90
N VAL A 114 -4.09 -11.93 -9.11
CA VAL A 114 -3.03 -11.79 -8.10
C VAL A 114 -2.03 -12.91 -8.25
N THR A 115 -0.75 -12.54 -8.38
CA THR A 115 0.37 -13.48 -8.30
C THR A 115 1.21 -13.16 -7.09
N SER A 116 1.33 -14.11 -6.18
CA SER A 116 2.15 -13.98 -4.97
C SER A 116 3.51 -14.65 -5.18
N CYS A 117 4.55 -13.84 -5.23
CA CYS A 117 5.93 -14.32 -5.20
C CYS A 117 6.33 -14.52 -3.74
N VAL A 118 6.66 -15.76 -3.41
CA VAL A 118 6.97 -16.18 -2.04
C VAL A 118 8.15 -17.15 -2.06
N PRO A 119 8.89 -17.31 -0.95
CA PRO A 119 9.84 -18.42 -0.81
C PRO A 119 9.18 -19.79 -1.07
N SER A 120 9.91 -20.73 -1.65
CA SER A 120 9.37 -21.99 -2.15
C SER A 120 8.69 -22.85 -1.07
N LYS A 121 9.14 -22.78 0.18
CA LYS A 121 8.50 -23.46 1.31
C LYS A 121 7.07 -22.96 1.59
N LEU A 122 6.71 -21.75 1.11
CA LEU A 122 5.39 -21.17 1.32
C LEU A 122 4.47 -21.33 0.11
N ARG A 123 5.02 -21.71 -1.06
CA ARG A 123 4.31 -21.69 -2.34
C ARG A 123 3.02 -22.48 -2.34
N ASP A 124 3.01 -23.66 -1.76
CA ASP A 124 1.86 -24.56 -1.80
C ASP A 124 0.84 -24.29 -0.66
N ALA A 125 1.26 -23.55 0.37
CA ALA A 125 0.40 -23.21 1.50
C ALA A 125 -0.67 -22.17 1.15
N ILE A 126 -0.39 -21.25 0.23
CA ILE A 126 -1.28 -20.15 -0.15
C ILE A 126 -2.45 -20.65 -1.00
N PRO A 127 -2.25 -21.35 -2.12
CA PRO A 127 -3.37 -21.86 -2.91
C PRO A 127 -4.24 -22.87 -2.17
N GLY A 128 -3.70 -23.59 -1.19
CA GLY A 128 -4.47 -24.47 -0.32
C GLY A 128 -5.52 -23.77 0.52
N GLN A 129 -5.38 -22.46 0.75
CA GLN A 129 -6.33 -21.63 1.50
C GLN A 129 -7.14 -20.70 0.57
N VAL A 130 -6.52 -20.18 -0.49
CA VAL A 130 -7.15 -19.24 -1.44
C VAL A 130 -6.73 -19.63 -2.85
N PRO A 131 -7.49 -20.50 -3.52
CA PRO A 131 -7.12 -21.06 -4.82
C PRO A 131 -7.07 -20.04 -5.96
N GLU A 132 -7.64 -18.86 -5.79
CA GLU A 132 -7.60 -17.78 -6.78
C GLU A 132 -6.23 -17.09 -6.86
N ILE A 133 -5.35 -17.29 -5.87
CA ILE A 133 -4.02 -16.69 -5.84
C ILE A 133 -3.04 -17.61 -6.55
N MET A 134 -2.46 -17.12 -7.63
CA MET A 134 -1.33 -17.77 -8.28
C MET A 134 -0.07 -17.57 -7.44
N THR A 135 0.77 -18.60 -7.34
CA THR A 135 2.03 -18.50 -6.60
C THR A 135 3.23 -18.81 -7.49
N LEU A 136 4.33 -18.14 -7.24
CA LEU A 136 5.62 -18.47 -7.83
C LEU A 136 6.76 -18.23 -6.81
N SER A 137 7.91 -18.81 -7.09
CA SER A 137 9.09 -18.65 -6.23
C SER A 137 10.35 -18.57 -7.10
N PRO A 138 11.33 -17.74 -6.73
CA PRO A 138 12.66 -17.85 -7.35
C PRO A 138 13.24 -19.26 -7.13
N PRO A 139 14.01 -19.80 -8.09
CA PRO A 139 14.44 -21.23 -8.07
C PRO A 139 15.14 -21.68 -6.79
N GLU A 140 15.98 -20.82 -6.20
CA GLU A 140 16.76 -21.14 -5.01
C GLU A 140 16.29 -20.46 -3.74
N CYS A 141 15.19 -19.72 -3.79
CA CYS A 141 14.60 -19.04 -2.65
C CYS A 141 13.80 -20.01 -1.79
N LEU A 142 14.40 -20.53 -0.72
CA LEU A 142 13.76 -21.54 0.13
C LEU A 142 12.91 -20.94 1.25
N GLU A 143 13.48 -20.07 2.07
CA GLU A 143 12.87 -19.58 3.31
C GLU A 143 12.67 -18.05 3.36
N MET A 144 13.54 -17.29 2.70
CA MET A 144 13.52 -15.84 2.64
C MET A 144 14.15 -15.36 1.35
N PHE A 145 13.76 -14.16 0.93
CA PHE A 145 14.36 -13.52 -0.24
C PHE A 145 15.76 -12.99 0.08
N GLU A 146 16.66 -13.16 -0.88
CA GLU A 146 18.03 -12.65 -0.85
C GLU A 146 18.31 -11.86 -2.13
N GLU A 147 19.37 -11.06 -2.16
CA GLU A 147 19.75 -10.22 -3.29
C GLU A 147 19.81 -10.98 -4.62
N LYS A 148 20.30 -12.22 -4.61
CA LYS A 148 20.37 -13.10 -5.79
C LYS A 148 19.02 -13.40 -6.45
N ASP A 149 17.93 -13.22 -5.72
CA ASP A 149 16.56 -13.44 -6.20
C ASP A 149 15.99 -12.21 -6.94
N SER A 150 16.72 -11.08 -6.92
CA SER A 150 16.22 -9.79 -7.41
C SER A 150 15.88 -9.81 -8.89
N ASP A 151 16.78 -10.32 -9.75
CA ASP A 151 16.59 -10.35 -11.21
C ASP A 151 15.33 -11.13 -11.59
N PHE A 152 15.12 -12.28 -10.94
CA PHE A 152 13.94 -13.10 -11.16
C PHE A 152 12.66 -12.33 -10.80
N VAL A 153 12.65 -11.65 -9.65
CA VAL A 153 11.50 -10.92 -9.17
C VAL A 153 11.21 -9.69 -10.04
N ILE A 154 12.25 -8.96 -10.46
CA ILE A 154 12.13 -7.79 -11.33
C ILE A 154 11.52 -8.21 -12.68
N ASP A 155 12.07 -9.26 -13.33
CA ASP A 155 11.52 -9.77 -14.60
C ASP A 155 10.02 -10.12 -14.48
N ARG A 156 9.62 -10.74 -13.38
CA ARG A 156 8.22 -11.15 -13.17
C ARG A 156 7.32 -9.97 -12.80
N SER A 157 7.84 -8.96 -12.13
CA SER A 157 7.08 -7.76 -11.75
C SER A 157 6.55 -6.99 -12.98
N HIS A 158 7.27 -7.03 -14.11
CA HIS A 158 6.86 -6.39 -15.37
C HIS A 158 5.55 -6.94 -15.95
N LYS A 159 5.12 -8.14 -15.53
CA LYS A 159 3.83 -8.74 -15.93
C LYS A 159 2.66 -8.22 -15.11
N GLY A 160 2.94 -7.54 -14.01
CA GLY A 160 1.94 -6.93 -13.14
C GLY A 160 1.62 -5.50 -13.54
N SER A 161 0.40 -5.06 -13.24
CA SER A 161 -0.01 -3.65 -13.34
C SER A 161 0.53 -2.82 -12.16
N ALA A 162 0.81 -3.46 -11.05
CA ALA A 162 1.41 -2.90 -9.85
C ALA A 162 2.09 -4.00 -9.03
N THR A 163 3.02 -3.59 -8.16
CA THR A 163 3.75 -4.49 -7.27
C THR A 163 3.57 -4.07 -5.82
N VAL A 164 3.34 -5.06 -4.94
CA VAL A 164 3.41 -4.88 -3.48
C VAL A 164 4.67 -5.57 -2.97
N LEU A 165 5.54 -4.81 -2.34
CA LEU A 165 6.79 -5.30 -1.78
C LEU A 165 6.76 -5.18 -0.26
N GLY A 166 6.80 -6.29 0.40
CA GLY A 166 6.71 -6.31 1.86
C GLY A 166 5.44 -6.97 2.33
N CYS A 167 5.24 -6.88 3.61
CA CYS A 167 4.56 -7.77 4.51
C CYS A 167 5.32 -9.10 4.68
N GLY A 168 5.95 -9.25 5.85
CA GLY A 168 6.53 -10.51 6.27
C GLY A 168 7.84 -10.93 5.60
N LEU A 169 8.62 -10.02 5.05
CA LEU A 169 9.93 -10.34 4.44
C LEU A 169 11.01 -10.65 5.49
N GLY A 170 10.84 -10.18 6.73
CA GLY A 170 11.85 -10.25 7.78
C GLY A 170 12.82 -9.07 7.75
N ILE A 171 13.85 -9.13 8.63
CA ILE A 171 14.81 -8.04 8.85
C ILE A 171 16.27 -8.49 8.62
N HIS A 172 16.46 -9.60 7.92
CA HIS A 172 17.81 -10.10 7.65
C HIS A 172 18.57 -9.17 6.68
N SER A 173 19.89 -9.01 6.86
CA SER A 173 20.70 -8.10 6.03
C SER A 173 20.60 -8.41 4.53
N ARG A 174 20.64 -9.68 4.14
CA ARG A 174 20.49 -10.12 2.74
C ARG A 174 19.13 -9.76 2.15
N THR A 175 18.07 -9.83 2.95
CA THR A 175 16.73 -9.41 2.54
C THR A 175 16.66 -7.87 2.43
N THR A 176 17.40 -7.14 3.25
CA THR A 176 17.48 -5.68 3.15
C THR A 176 18.09 -5.24 1.82
N GLU A 177 19.16 -5.86 1.36
CA GLU A 177 19.76 -5.56 0.04
C GLU A 177 18.81 -5.94 -1.10
N PHE A 178 18.16 -7.09 -1.05
CA PHE A 178 17.09 -7.47 -1.98
C PHE A 178 16.01 -6.37 -2.10
N VAL A 179 15.45 -5.91 -0.97
CA VAL A 179 14.43 -4.85 -0.95
C VAL A 179 14.97 -3.55 -1.57
N ARG A 180 16.21 -3.15 -1.25
CA ARG A 180 16.83 -1.95 -1.82
C ARG A 180 16.97 -2.03 -3.33
N THR A 181 17.38 -3.19 -3.84
CA THR A 181 17.49 -3.43 -5.28
C THR A 181 16.13 -3.33 -5.96
N LEU A 182 15.11 -3.98 -5.43
CA LEU A 182 13.76 -3.91 -5.99
C LEU A 182 13.18 -2.49 -5.98
N CYS A 183 13.37 -1.74 -4.92
CA CYS A 183 12.91 -0.34 -4.84
C CYS A 183 13.56 0.59 -5.89
N ARG A 184 14.74 0.24 -6.40
CA ARG A 184 15.43 1.01 -7.44
C ARG A 184 15.03 0.58 -8.85
N GLU A 185 14.83 -0.72 -9.06
CA GLU A 185 14.72 -1.30 -10.38
C GLU A 185 13.28 -1.57 -10.83
N ILE A 186 12.32 -1.71 -9.92
CA ILE A 186 10.91 -1.89 -10.29
C ILE A 186 10.35 -0.58 -10.81
N THR A 187 9.90 -0.60 -12.06
CA THR A 187 9.35 0.58 -12.76
C THR A 187 7.82 0.67 -12.70
N SER A 188 7.13 -0.42 -12.34
CA SER A 188 5.68 -0.39 -12.12
C SER A 188 5.33 0.34 -10.82
N PRO A 189 4.09 0.81 -10.63
CA PRO A 189 3.63 1.34 -9.36
C PRO A 189 3.98 0.37 -8.21
N LEU A 190 4.73 0.85 -7.21
CA LEU A 190 5.25 0.06 -6.10
C LEU A 190 4.66 0.57 -4.78
N LEU A 191 4.12 -0.36 -3.98
CA LEU A 191 3.60 -0.14 -2.64
C LEU A 191 4.42 -0.92 -1.61
#